data_519ad45a4ff20581838c5c89056fbb6b
#
_entry.id   519ad45a4ff20581838c5c89056fbb6b
#
_cell.length_a   1.000
_cell.length_b   1.000
_cell.length_c   1.000
_cell.angle_alpha   90.00
_cell.angle_beta   90.00
_cell.angle_gamma   90.00
#
_symmetry.space_group_name_H-M   'P 1'
#
loop_
_entity.id
_entity.type
_entity.pdbx_description
1 polymer ?
#
loop_
_entity_poly.entity_id
_entity_poly.type
_entity_poly.pdbx_seq_one_letter_code
_entity_poly.pdbx_strand_id
1 'polypeptide(L)'
;GIAIDYAREKRIPLIIISQTGGARMMESVLSLMQMAKTSAKLAKLSEAGVPYVSYMTNPTTGGVTASYAMLGDFNIAEPGALIGFAGPRVIRQTIGRDLPDGFQTSEYLLDHGFLDFIISRKDMKNKLTELFQLLGFKAS
;
A
#
# COMPACT_ATOMS: atom_id res chain seq x y z
N GLY A 1 -0.10 10.08 -10.61
CA GLY A 1 -1.19 10.90 -11.13
C GLY A 1 -1.85 10.35 -12.36
N ILE A 2 -1.13 10.23 -13.48
CA ILE A 2 -1.70 9.86 -14.80
C ILE A 2 -2.42 8.51 -14.78
N ALA A 3 -1.80 7.49 -14.19
CA ALA A 3 -2.41 6.15 -14.10
C ALA A 3 -3.74 6.13 -13.34
N ILE A 4 -3.86 6.93 -12.28
CA ILE A 4 -5.10 7.04 -11.49
C ILE A 4 -6.20 7.70 -12.34
N ASP A 5 -5.87 8.77 -13.05
CA ASP A 5 -6.81 9.46 -13.92
C ASP A 5 -7.28 8.53 -15.05
N TYR A 6 -6.36 7.80 -15.67
CA TYR A 6 -6.67 6.81 -16.70
C TYR A 6 -7.58 5.69 -16.19
N ALA A 7 -7.27 5.12 -15.01
CA ALA A 7 -8.09 4.07 -14.40
C ALA A 7 -9.52 4.56 -14.13
N ARG A 8 -9.65 5.80 -13.66
CA ARG A 8 -10.96 6.43 -13.42
C ARG A 8 -11.74 6.62 -14.73
N GLU A 9 -11.11 7.16 -15.75
CA GLU A 9 -11.76 7.41 -17.06
C GLU A 9 -12.20 6.12 -17.75
N LYS A 10 -11.34 5.12 -17.74
CA LYS A 10 -11.62 3.81 -18.34
C LYS A 10 -12.43 2.87 -17.46
N ARG A 11 -12.67 3.24 -16.20
CA ARG A 11 -13.38 2.43 -15.19
C ARG A 11 -12.76 1.03 -15.03
N ILE A 12 -11.44 0.99 -14.96
CA ILE A 12 -10.67 -0.25 -14.77
C ILE A 12 -9.99 -0.24 -13.39
N PRO A 13 -9.85 -1.40 -12.74
CA PRO A 13 -9.16 -1.50 -11.46
C PRO A 13 -7.74 -0.96 -11.53
N LEU A 14 -7.30 -0.31 -10.45
CA LEU A 14 -5.94 0.21 -10.29
C LEU A 14 -5.19 -0.66 -9.29
N ILE A 15 -3.97 -1.04 -9.64
CA ILE A 15 -3.02 -1.67 -8.74
C ILE A 15 -1.82 -0.75 -8.58
N ILE A 16 -1.46 -0.41 -7.34
CA ILE A 16 -0.21 0.29 -7.03
C ILE A 16 0.68 -0.65 -6.24
N ILE A 17 1.86 -0.93 -6.77
CA ILE A 17 2.90 -1.71 -6.10
C ILE A 17 3.86 -0.73 -5.45
N SER A 18 4.00 -0.81 -4.14
CA SER A 18 4.84 0.11 -3.36
C SER A 18 6.09 -0.59 -2.83
N GLN A 19 7.23 0.09 -2.96
CA GLN A 19 8.49 -0.29 -2.35
C GLN A 19 9.26 0.99 -2.01
N THR A 20 9.55 1.20 -0.73
CA THR A 20 10.29 2.38 -0.29
C THR A 20 10.88 2.23 1.10
N GLY A 21 12.10 2.69 1.29
CA GLY A 21 12.74 2.85 2.60
C GLY A 21 12.42 4.19 3.28
N GLY A 22 11.54 4.99 2.69
CA GLY A 22 11.18 6.33 3.14
C GLY A 22 11.74 7.45 2.26
N ALA A 23 11.15 8.64 2.35
CA ALA A 23 11.60 9.83 1.64
C ALA A 23 12.74 10.54 2.41
N ARG A 24 13.62 11.19 1.67
CA ARG A 24 14.68 12.02 2.29
C ARG A 24 14.07 13.23 2.99
N MET A 25 14.53 13.50 4.22
CA MET A 25 14.03 14.64 5.01
C MET A 25 14.23 15.98 4.33
N MET A 26 15.30 16.15 3.55
CA MET A 26 15.61 17.40 2.83
C MET A 26 14.61 17.71 1.70
N GLU A 27 13.89 16.69 1.19
CA GLU A 27 12.88 16.83 0.14
C GLU A 27 11.46 16.61 0.71
N SER A 28 11.30 16.66 2.02
CA SER A 28 10.09 16.25 2.72
C SER A 28 8.83 17.02 2.25
N VAL A 29 8.93 18.31 2.06
CA VAL A 29 7.79 19.15 1.63
C VAL A 29 7.28 18.73 0.24
N LEU A 30 8.17 18.55 -0.73
CA LEU A 30 7.80 18.11 -2.07
C LEU A 30 7.22 16.69 -2.05
N SER A 31 7.84 15.80 -1.28
CA SER A 31 7.34 14.42 -1.11
C SER A 31 5.94 14.39 -0.50
N LEU A 32 5.70 15.17 0.56
CA LEU A 32 4.39 15.28 1.21
C LEU A 32 3.33 15.85 0.27
N MET A 33 3.67 16.86 -0.52
CA MET A 33 2.77 17.43 -1.53
C MET A 33 2.40 16.40 -2.61
N GLN A 34 3.34 15.60 -3.08
CA GLN A 34 3.08 14.53 -4.04
C GLN A 34 2.22 13.41 -3.45
N MET A 35 2.45 13.04 -2.19
CA MET A 35 1.61 12.07 -1.48
C MET A 35 0.19 12.58 -1.30
N ALA A 36 0.01 13.84 -0.91
CA ALA A 36 -1.30 14.49 -0.80
C ALA A 36 -2.05 14.52 -2.13
N LYS A 37 -1.36 14.87 -3.22
CA LYS A 37 -1.91 14.87 -4.58
C LYS A 37 -2.34 13.47 -5.02
N THR A 38 -1.55 12.46 -4.71
CA THR A 38 -1.87 11.06 -5.02
C THR A 38 -3.08 10.60 -4.24
N SER A 39 -3.12 10.87 -2.93
CA SER A 39 -4.25 10.52 -2.07
C SER A 39 -5.56 11.20 -2.49
N ALA A 40 -5.50 12.49 -2.87
CA ALA A 40 -6.67 13.20 -3.37
C ALA A 40 -7.22 12.60 -4.69
N LYS A 41 -6.34 12.14 -5.57
CA LYS A 41 -6.76 11.45 -6.80
C LYS A 41 -7.37 10.08 -6.52
N LEU A 42 -6.84 9.34 -5.53
CA LEU A 42 -7.40 8.06 -5.10
C LEU A 42 -8.80 8.24 -4.48
N ALA A 43 -9.03 9.32 -3.74
CA ALA A 43 -10.37 9.65 -3.25
C ALA A 43 -11.37 9.82 -4.41
N LYS A 44 -10.99 10.53 -5.47
CA LYS A 44 -11.82 10.67 -6.67
C LYS A 44 -12.04 9.34 -7.41
N LEU A 45 -11.06 8.44 -7.38
CA LEU A 45 -11.19 7.10 -7.94
C LEU A 45 -12.23 6.29 -7.15
N SER A 46 -12.19 6.37 -5.83
CA SER A 46 -13.14 5.74 -4.92
C SER A 46 -14.56 6.26 -5.13
N GLU A 47 -14.74 7.58 -5.24
CA GLU A 47 -16.03 8.20 -5.56
C GLU A 47 -16.60 7.72 -6.90
N ALA A 48 -15.76 7.40 -7.87
CA ALA A 48 -16.15 6.81 -9.14
C ALA A 48 -16.50 5.32 -9.06
N GLY A 49 -16.33 4.68 -7.91
CA GLY A 49 -16.59 3.25 -7.72
C GLY A 49 -15.57 2.32 -8.41
N VAL A 50 -14.36 2.81 -8.66
CA VAL A 50 -13.28 2.03 -9.29
C VAL A 50 -12.36 1.46 -8.21
N PRO A 51 -12.16 0.13 -8.15
CA PRO A 51 -11.34 -0.50 -7.12
C PRO A 51 -9.87 -0.10 -7.20
N TYR A 52 -9.28 0.14 -6.04
CA TYR A 52 -7.85 0.35 -5.87
C TYR A 52 -7.27 -0.75 -4.99
N VAL A 53 -6.31 -1.48 -5.51
CA VAL A 53 -5.53 -2.50 -4.79
C VAL A 53 -4.15 -1.94 -4.49
N SER A 54 -3.79 -1.88 -3.23
CA SER A 54 -2.42 -1.56 -2.79
C SER A 54 -1.67 -2.85 -2.49
N TYR A 55 -0.56 -3.07 -3.20
CA TYR A 55 0.34 -4.19 -2.96
C TYR A 55 1.67 -3.68 -2.41
N MET A 56 1.93 -3.99 -1.13
CA MET A 56 3.10 -3.51 -0.41
C MET A 56 4.19 -4.56 -0.39
N THR A 57 5.35 -4.20 -0.94
CA THR A 57 6.53 -5.06 -0.98
C THR A 57 7.54 -4.68 0.10
N ASN A 58 8.57 -5.47 0.25
CA ASN A 58 9.61 -5.25 1.27
C ASN A 58 10.71 -4.30 0.77
N PRO A 59 11.00 -3.19 1.48
CA PRO A 59 10.21 -2.56 2.53
C PRO A 59 9.17 -1.57 1.95
N THR A 60 8.11 -1.27 2.72
CA THR A 60 7.22 -0.14 2.46
C THR A 60 7.09 0.68 3.73
N THR A 61 7.83 1.78 3.84
CA THR A 61 7.95 2.57 5.06
C THR A 61 7.79 4.07 4.81
N GLY A 62 7.72 4.85 5.89
CA GLY A 62 7.66 6.30 5.85
C GLY A 62 6.29 6.85 5.46
N GLY A 63 6.29 8.04 4.89
CA GLY A 63 5.08 8.74 4.48
C GLY A 63 4.26 8.01 3.41
N VAL A 64 4.85 7.10 2.65
CA VAL A 64 4.13 6.28 1.66
C VAL A 64 3.13 5.37 2.36
N THR A 65 3.54 4.68 3.44
CA THR A 65 2.65 3.85 4.25
C THR A 65 1.56 4.70 4.90
N ALA A 66 1.93 5.85 5.47
CA ALA A 66 0.98 6.76 6.11
C ALA A 66 0.05 7.51 5.14
N SER A 67 0.20 7.30 3.84
CA SER A 67 -0.60 7.95 2.80
C SER A 67 -1.26 6.93 1.87
N TYR A 68 -0.93 6.97 0.59
CA TYR A 68 -1.65 6.20 -0.43
C TYR A 68 -1.48 4.67 -0.34
N ALA A 69 -0.40 4.15 0.28
CA ALA A 69 -0.20 2.71 0.37
C ALA A 69 -1.21 1.99 1.29
N MET A 70 -1.78 2.70 2.27
CA MET A 70 -2.82 2.16 3.16
C MET A 70 -4.24 2.60 2.80
N LEU A 71 -4.42 3.24 1.65
CA LEU A 71 -5.73 3.73 1.17
C LEU A 71 -6.39 2.79 0.15
N GLY A 72 -5.87 1.59 -0.04
CA GLY A 72 -6.47 0.61 -0.93
C GLY A 72 -7.86 0.17 -0.45
N ASP A 73 -8.75 -0.13 -1.39
CA ASP A 73 -9.95 -0.90 -1.08
C ASP A 73 -9.55 -2.31 -0.62
N PHE A 74 -8.43 -2.81 -1.16
CA PHE A 74 -7.72 -3.99 -0.68
C PHE A 74 -6.26 -3.65 -0.43
N ASN A 75 -5.82 -3.84 0.82
CA ASN A 75 -4.44 -3.67 1.24
C ASN A 75 -3.79 -5.05 1.35
N ILE A 76 -2.85 -5.32 0.46
CA ILE A 76 -2.20 -6.61 0.30
C ILE A 76 -0.70 -6.44 0.47
N ALA A 77 -0.02 -7.43 0.99
CA ALA A 77 1.43 -7.40 1.11
C ALA A 77 2.08 -8.73 0.69
N GLU A 78 3.36 -8.66 0.38
CA GLU A 78 4.16 -9.87 0.21
C GLU A 78 4.55 -10.46 1.58
N PRO A 79 4.81 -11.78 1.67
CA PRO A 79 5.22 -12.42 2.91
C PRO A 79 6.49 -11.80 3.48
N GLY A 80 6.53 -11.59 4.80
CA GLY A 80 7.70 -11.09 5.51
C GLY A 80 8.08 -9.64 5.20
N ALA A 81 7.24 -8.86 4.52
CA ALA A 81 7.54 -7.48 4.18
C ALA A 81 7.55 -6.58 5.42
N LEU A 82 8.56 -5.71 5.50
CA LEU A 82 8.61 -4.65 6.50
C LEU A 82 7.71 -3.49 6.05
N ILE A 83 6.66 -3.23 6.82
CA ILE A 83 5.67 -2.19 6.53
C ILE A 83 5.45 -1.35 7.78
N GLY A 84 5.63 -0.04 7.69
CA GLY A 84 5.45 0.85 8.83
C GLY A 84 5.81 2.29 8.52
N PHE A 85 5.48 3.20 9.43
CA PHE A 85 5.84 4.61 9.27
C PHE A 85 7.31 4.85 9.61
N ALA A 86 7.73 4.52 10.82
CA ALA A 86 9.12 4.60 11.24
C ALA A 86 9.77 3.20 11.19
N GLY A 87 11.04 3.16 10.80
CA GLY A 87 11.78 1.90 10.83
C GLY A 87 11.94 1.34 12.26
N PRO A 88 12.07 0.03 12.44
CA PRO A 88 12.19 -0.60 13.76
C PRO A 88 13.34 -0.03 14.61
N ARG A 89 14.44 0.36 13.96
CA ARG A 89 15.58 0.98 14.63
C ARG A 89 15.21 2.32 15.29
N VAL A 90 14.47 3.17 14.57
CA VAL A 90 14.05 4.48 15.08
C VAL A 90 13.07 4.30 16.23
N ILE A 91 12.11 3.40 16.08
CA ILE A 91 11.13 3.12 17.16
C ILE A 91 11.85 2.62 18.42
N ARG A 92 12.74 1.63 18.27
CA ARG A 92 13.52 1.09 19.39
C ARG A 92 14.34 2.18 20.12
N GLN A 93 14.97 3.08 19.36
CA GLN A 93 15.73 4.20 19.94
C GLN A 93 14.81 5.21 20.66
N THR A 94 13.59 5.41 20.16
CA THR A 94 12.66 6.37 20.75
C THR A 94 12.01 5.85 22.02
N ILE A 95 11.58 4.59 22.04
CA ILE A 95 10.86 4.01 23.20
C ILE A 95 11.80 3.33 24.20
N GLY A 96 13.06 3.10 23.84
CA GLY A 96 14.06 2.47 24.72
C GLY A 96 13.77 1.02 25.11
N ARG A 97 12.93 0.31 24.34
CA ARG A 97 12.52 -1.07 24.59
C ARG A 97 12.71 -1.92 23.34
N ASP A 98 12.88 -3.22 23.56
CA ASP A 98 12.82 -4.17 22.45
C ASP A 98 11.41 -4.26 21.90
N LEU A 99 11.33 -4.42 20.57
CA LEU A 99 10.08 -4.57 19.87
C LEU A 99 9.63 -6.04 19.92
N PRO A 100 8.31 -6.30 19.89
CA PRO A 100 7.81 -7.65 19.76
C PRO A 100 8.40 -8.37 18.53
N ASP A 101 8.56 -9.67 18.62
CA ASP A 101 9.00 -10.48 17.48
C ASP A 101 8.07 -10.29 16.29
N GLY A 102 8.66 -10.10 15.11
CA GLY A 102 7.91 -9.87 13.89
C GLY A 102 7.22 -8.50 13.79
N PHE A 103 7.49 -7.56 14.68
CA PHE A 103 6.92 -6.21 14.66
C PHE A 103 7.10 -5.54 13.30
N GLN A 104 6.02 -4.94 12.77
CA GLN A 104 5.94 -4.31 11.45
C GLN A 104 6.16 -5.28 10.27
N THR A 105 6.11 -6.58 10.46
CA THR A 105 6.02 -7.53 9.34
C THR A 105 4.59 -7.56 8.78
N SER A 106 4.45 -8.01 7.54
CA SER A 106 3.13 -8.19 6.91
C SER A 106 2.24 -9.14 7.74
N GLU A 107 2.80 -10.21 8.30
CA GLU A 107 2.08 -11.14 9.17
C GLU A 107 1.55 -10.47 10.42
N TYR A 108 2.37 -9.66 11.09
CA TYR A 108 1.96 -8.87 12.25
C TYR A 108 0.81 -7.91 11.92
N LEU A 109 0.90 -7.22 10.78
CA LEU A 109 -0.13 -6.30 10.33
C LEU A 109 -1.42 -7.00 9.95
N LEU A 110 -1.35 -8.19 9.36
CA LEU A 110 -2.51 -8.99 9.05
C LEU A 110 -3.25 -9.41 10.32
N ASP A 111 -2.53 -9.89 11.34
CA ASP A 111 -3.09 -10.29 12.63
C ASP A 111 -3.76 -9.12 13.37
N HIS A 112 -3.29 -7.89 13.14
CA HIS A 112 -3.84 -6.67 13.72
C HIS A 112 -4.88 -5.96 12.84
N GLY A 113 -5.30 -6.57 11.73
CA GLY A 113 -6.38 -6.06 10.89
C GLY A 113 -6.01 -4.92 9.94
N PHE A 114 -4.72 -4.67 9.71
CA PHE A 114 -4.25 -3.63 8.78
C PHE A 114 -4.15 -4.09 7.33
N LEU A 115 -4.12 -5.40 7.10
CA LEU A 115 -4.07 -6.00 5.77
C LEU A 115 -5.27 -6.92 5.56
N ASP A 116 -5.69 -7.05 4.31
CA ASP A 116 -6.75 -7.97 3.91
C ASP A 116 -6.21 -9.38 3.71
N PHE A 117 -5.06 -9.51 3.03
CA PHE A 117 -4.36 -10.78 2.89
C PHE A 117 -2.90 -10.60 2.48
N ILE A 118 -2.13 -11.67 2.64
CA ILE A 118 -0.72 -11.78 2.24
C ILE A 118 -0.63 -12.72 1.06
N ILE A 119 0.12 -12.31 0.03
CA ILE A 119 0.28 -13.11 -1.18
C ILE A 119 1.67 -12.94 -1.77
N SER A 120 2.27 -14.05 -2.21
CA SER A 120 3.56 -14.03 -2.89
C SER A 120 3.45 -13.39 -4.28
N ARG A 121 4.55 -12.83 -4.77
CA ARG A 121 4.61 -12.27 -6.14
C ARG A 121 4.25 -13.31 -7.21
N LYS A 122 4.56 -14.59 -6.96
CA LYS A 122 4.27 -15.70 -7.89
C LYS A 122 2.77 -15.89 -8.08
N ASP A 123 2.01 -15.74 -7.00
CA ASP A 123 0.57 -16.01 -6.98
C ASP A 123 -0.27 -14.76 -7.22
N MET A 124 0.36 -13.57 -7.21
CA MET A 124 -0.33 -12.27 -7.29
C MET A 124 -1.25 -12.17 -8.51
N LYS A 125 -0.78 -12.58 -9.69
CA LYS A 125 -1.57 -12.50 -10.92
C LYS A 125 -2.87 -13.29 -10.82
N ASN A 126 -2.79 -14.54 -10.37
CA ASN A 126 -3.94 -15.44 -10.27
C ASN A 126 -4.93 -14.93 -9.22
N LYS A 127 -4.45 -14.53 -8.05
CA LYS A 127 -5.29 -14.02 -6.96
C LYS A 127 -5.98 -12.71 -7.31
N LEU A 128 -5.27 -11.78 -7.94
CA LEU A 128 -5.87 -10.52 -8.38
C LEU A 128 -6.88 -10.74 -9.50
N THR A 129 -6.64 -11.69 -10.39
CA THR A 129 -7.61 -12.08 -11.42
C THR A 129 -8.90 -12.59 -10.78
N GLU A 130 -8.82 -13.51 -9.82
CA GLU A 130 -9.97 -13.99 -9.06
C GLU A 130 -10.71 -12.85 -8.36
N LEU A 131 -9.98 -11.96 -7.67
CA LEU A 131 -10.55 -10.82 -6.97
C LEU A 131 -11.35 -9.92 -7.92
N PHE A 132 -10.75 -9.55 -9.05
CA PHE A 132 -11.41 -8.68 -10.02
C PHE A 132 -12.60 -9.33 -10.70
N GLN A 133 -12.56 -10.63 -10.94
CA GLN A 133 -13.71 -11.39 -11.44
C GLN A 133 -14.86 -11.37 -10.44
N LEU A 134 -14.58 -11.55 -9.14
CA LEU A 134 -15.60 -11.45 -8.08
C LEU A 134 -16.20 -10.04 -7.99
N LEU A 135 -15.42 -9.01 -8.31
CA LEU A 135 -15.90 -7.62 -8.37
C LEU A 135 -16.62 -7.26 -9.68
N GLY A 136 -16.76 -8.20 -10.61
CA GLY A 136 -17.46 -8.01 -11.87
C GLY A 136 -16.61 -7.48 -13.02
N PHE A 137 -15.29 -7.42 -12.88
CA PHE A 137 -14.38 -7.05 -13.96
C PHE A 137 -13.94 -8.31 -14.72
N LYS A 138 -14.15 -8.31 -16.04
CA LYS A 138 -13.72 -9.41 -16.92
C LYS A 138 -12.47 -9.01 -17.68
N ALA A 139 -11.58 -9.98 -17.93
CA ALA A 139 -10.51 -9.81 -18.90
C ALA A 139 -11.14 -9.59 -20.29
N SER A 140 -10.70 -8.53 -20.96
CA SER A 140 -11.03 -8.29 -22.37
C SER A 140 -10.21 -9.18 -23.27
#